data_12de928a8b6ae7335a4b88c057296392
#
_entry.id   12de928a8b6ae7335a4b88c057296392
#
_cell.length_a   1.000
_cell.length_b   1.000
_cell.length_c   1.000
_cell.angle_alpha   90.00
_cell.angle_beta   90.00
_cell.angle_gamma   90.00
#
_symmetry.space_group_name_H-M   'P 1'
#
loop_
_entity.id
_entity.type
_entity.pdbx_description
1 polymer ?
#
loop_
_entity_poly.entity_id
_entity_poly.type
_entity_poly.pdbx_seq_one_letter_code
_entity_poly.pdbx_strand_id
1 'polypeptide(L)'
;MLRAPLGLLAPPHCYTLKEADVRGQPRLSLLKESDDTSIMQLLRMHGSELLAPMARGVEVSSLSIQLALAAEGVGIAVLSALGASHPSAQAMRFVPLQPLVQRELFLMRRRDRPPSPALRAFEEMVWRALPQARLHAAVELDAAPAPLD
;
A
#
# COMPACT_ATOMS: atom_id res chain seq x y z
N MET A 1 6.00 -10.82 -9.56
CA MET A 1 4.85 -9.98 -9.17
C MET A 1 4.93 -9.67 -7.68
N LEU A 2 4.45 -8.50 -7.27
CA LEU A 2 4.33 -8.12 -5.87
C LEU A 2 2.86 -7.82 -5.59
N ARG A 3 2.32 -8.37 -4.50
CA ARG A 3 0.97 -8.09 -4.01
C ARG A 3 1.05 -7.38 -2.68
N ALA A 4 0.32 -6.28 -2.54
CA ALA A 4 0.26 -5.50 -1.32
C ALA A 4 -1.21 -5.18 -0.99
N PRO A 5 -1.77 -5.74 0.08
CA PRO A 5 -3.12 -5.41 0.49
C PRO A 5 -3.25 -3.93 0.85
N LEU A 6 -4.42 -3.37 0.60
CA LEU A 6 -4.80 -2.07 1.13
C LEU A 6 -5.24 -2.23 2.58
N GLY A 7 -4.99 -1.23 3.38
CA GLY A 7 -5.31 -1.27 4.81
C GLY A 7 -5.28 0.10 5.47
N LEU A 8 -5.48 0.05 6.76
CA LEU A 8 -5.46 1.19 7.67
C LEU A 8 -4.18 1.16 8.49
N LEU A 9 -3.53 2.30 8.63
CA LEU A 9 -2.30 2.46 9.40
C LEU A 9 -2.49 3.57 10.44
N ALA A 10 -2.23 3.26 11.70
CA ALA A 10 -2.24 4.22 12.81
C ALA A 10 -1.39 3.75 13.99
N PRO A 11 -0.96 4.65 14.89
CA PRO A 11 -0.32 4.27 16.14
C PRO A 11 -1.23 3.40 17.01
N PRO A 12 -0.74 2.33 17.65
CA PRO A 12 -1.56 1.41 18.44
C PRO A 12 -2.29 2.08 19.61
N HIS A 13 -1.68 3.13 20.18
CA HIS A 13 -2.23 3.84 21.33
C HIS A 13 -3.29 4.88 20.96
N CYS A 14 -3.37 5.30 19.69
CA CYS A 14 -4.36 6.29 19.24
C CYS A 14 -5.69 5.63 18.88
N TYR A 15 -5.67 4.36 18.46
CA TYR A 15 -6.84 3.69 17.91
C TYR A 15 -6.90 2.23 18.34
N THR A 16 -8.05 1.82 18.86
CA THR A 16 -8.34 0.40 19.07
C THR A 16 -8.79 -0.18 17.72
N LEU A 17 -7.83 -0.46 16.84
CA LEU A 17 -8.10 -1.16 15.57
C LEU A 17 -8.41 -2.62 15.89
N LYS A 18 -9.61 -2.91 16.37
CA LYS A 18 -10.18 -4.24 16.30
C LYS A 18 -10.73 -4.39 14.89
N GLU A 19 -10.11 -5.28 14.11
CA GLU A 19 -10.57 -5.70 12.78
C GLU A 19 -11.37 -4.61 12.05
N ALA A 20 -10.71 -3.86 11.19
CA ALA A 20 -11.23 -2.90 10.19
C ALA A 20 -12.66 -2.33 10.36
N ASP A 21 -13.17 -2.24 11.58
CA ASP A 21 -14.50 -1.67 11.84
C ASP A 21 -14.40 -0.14 11.95
N VAL A 22 -14.14 0.50 10.82
CA VAL A 22 -14.19 1.96 10.68
C VAL A 22 -15.64 2.47 10.83
N ARG A 23 -16.61 1.57 10.75
CA ARG A 23 -18.04 1.90 10.76
C ARG A 23 -18.51 2.50 12.07
N GLY A 24 -17.88 2.16 13.18
CA GLY A 24 -18.28 2.56 14.52
C GLY A 24 -17.59 3.79 15.10
N GLN A 25 -16.65 4.45 14.38
CA GLN A 25 -15.87 5.57 14.92
C GLN A 25 -16.08 6.87 14.14
N PRO A 26 -17.15 7.63 14.42
CA PRO A 26 -17.47 8.86 13.68
C PRO A 26 -16.46 10.01 13.87
N ARG A 27 -15.45 9.85 14.70
CA ARG A 27 -14.48 10.91 15.07
C ARG A 27 -13.11 10.77 14.40
N LEU A 28 -12.86 9.71 13.61
CA LEU A 28 -11.55 9.49 13.01
C LEU A 28 -11.52 10.05 11.58
N SER A 29 -10.66 11.03 11.37
CA SER A 29 -10.34 11.49 10.02
C SER A 29 -9.54 10.42 9.28
N LEU A 30 -9.96 10.07 8.07
CA LEU A 30 -9.15 9.25 7.18
C LEU A 30 -8.20 10.15 6.40
N LEU A 31 -6.94 9.76 6.36
CA LEU A 31 -5.92 10.41 5.55
C LEU A 31 -5.84 9.64 4.23
N LYS A 32 -6.21 10.26 3.14
CA LYS A 32 -6.29 9.64 1.82
C LYS A 32 -5.39 10.34 0.82
N GLU A 33 -4.99 9.63 -0.21
CA GLU A 33 -4.39 10.23 -1.40
C GLU A 33 -5.46 10.87 -2.29
N SER A 34 -5.02 11.63 -3.30
CA SER A 34 -5.91 12.22 -4.31
C SER A 34 -6.76 11.17 -5.03
N ASP A 35 -7.93 11.59 -5.48
CA ASP A 35 -8.96 10.73 -6.08
C ASP A 35 -8.54 10.03 -7.38
N ASP A 36 -7.51 10.50 -8.06
CA ASP A 36 -6.95 9.94 -9.29
C ASP A 36 -5.88 8.86 -9.05
N THR A 37 -5.51 8.60 -7.80
CA THR A 37 -4.51 7.57 -7.48
C THR A 37 -5.01 6.15 -7.69
N SER A 38 -4.06 5.23 -7.89
CA SER A 38 -4.36 3.80 -8.06
C SER A 38 -5.06 3.19 -6.83
N ILE A 39 -4.78 3.69 -5.62
CA ILE A 39 -5.42 3.25 -4.38
C ILE A 39 -6.91 3.60 -4.41
N MET A 40 -7.24 4.85 -4.73
CA MET A 40 -8.63 5.30 -4.80
C MET A 40 -9.41 4.58 -5.91
N GLN A 41 -8.77 4.35 -7.06
CA GLN A 41 -9.38 3.57 -8.15
C GLN A 41 -9.69 2.13 -7.73
N LEU A 42 -8.76 1.46 -7.05
CA LEU A 42 -8.98 0.11 -6.54
C LEU A 42 -10.13 0.06 -5.53
N LEU A 43 -10.20 0.99 -4.60
CA LEU A 43 -11.29 1.07 -3.63
C LEU A 43 -12.66 1.25 -4.31
N ARG A 44 -12.74 2.09 -5.36
CA ARG A 44 -13.96 2.25 -6.16
C ARG A 44 -14.34 0.99 -6.92
N MET A 45 -13.39 0.34 -7.57
CA MET A 45 -13.62 -0.91 -8.31
C MET A 45 -14.17 -2.02 -7.41
N HIS A 46 -13.72 -2.08 -6.17
CA HIS A 46 -14.15 -3.08 -5.19
C HIS A 46 -15.37 -2.64 -4.37
N GLY A 47 -15.97 -1.48 -4.67
CA GLY A 47 -17.12 -0.97 -3.94
C GLY A 47 -16.87 -0.82 -2.43
N SER A 48 -15.67 -0.38 -2.06
CA SER A 48 -15.25 -0.31 -0.66
C SER A 48 -16.15 0.60 0.17
N GLU A 49 -16.56 0.12 1.33
CA GLU A 49 -17.36 0.89 2.31
C GLU A 49 -16.58 2.08 2.90
N LEU A 50 -15.25 2.10 2.73
CA LEU A 50 -14.42 3.26 3.10
C LEU A 50 -14.67 4.50 2.24
N LEU A 51 -15.23 4.37 1.04
CA LEU A 51 -15.42 5.50 0.14
C LEU A 51 -16.27 6.61 0.77
N ALA A 52 -17.33 6.26 1.46
CA ALA A 52 -18.21 7.23 2.12
C ALA A 52 -17.50 8.01 3.25
N PRO A 53 -16.82 7.37 4.22
CA PRO A 53 -16.05 8.10 5.22
C PRO A 53 -14.84 8.83 4.63
N MET A 54 -14.20 8.29 3.56
CA MET A 54 -13.07 8.94 2.89
C MET A 54 -13.47 10.23 2.15
N ALA A 55 -14.71 10.36 1.71
CA ALA A 55 -15.20 11.59 1.09
C ALA A 55 -15.10 12.80 2.04
N ARG A 56 -15.12 12.57 3.36
CA ARG A 56 -14.96 13.57 4.42
C ARG A 56 -13.54 13.56 5.02
N GLY A 57 -12.66 12.75 4.48
CA GLY A 57 -11.28 12.61 4.95
C GLY A 57 -10.40 13.78 4.53
N VAL A 58 -9.19 13.80 5.08
CA VAL A 58 -8.15 14.76 4.72
C VAL A 58 -7.37 14.22 3.53
N GLU A 59 -7.33 14.98 2.45
CA GLU A 59 -6.52 14.65 1.29
C GLU A 59 -5.07 15.06 1.52
N VAL A 60 -4.15 14.16 1.22
CA VAL A 60 -2.72 14.32 1.45
C VAL A 60 -1.97 13.99 0.16
N SER A 61 -1.08 14.89 -0.26
CA SER A 61 -0.39 14.80 -1.55
C SER A 61 0.85 13.88 -1.55
N SER A 62 1.30 13.41 -0.40
CA SER A 62 2.46 12.51 -0.35
C SER A 62 2.38 11.50 0.79
N LEU A 63 2.96 10.33 0.55
CA LEU A 63 3.07 9.26 1.56
C LEU A 63 3.79 9.76 2.83
N SER A 64 4.87 10.51 2.70
CA SER A 64 5.63 11.00 3.86
C SER A 64 4.80 11.90 4.76
N ILE A 65 4.00 12.80 4.17
CA ILE A 65 3.08 13.67 4.93
C ILE A 65 1.97 12.83 5.56
N GLN A 66 1.40 11.89 4.81
CA GLN A 66 0.37 10.98 5.31
C GLN A 66 0.85 10.20 6.53
N LEU A 67 2.07 9.64 6.48
CA LEU A 67 2.67 8.92 7.60
C LEU A 67 2.97 9.83 8.80
N ALA A 68 3.46 11.05 8.56
CA ALA A 68 3.72 12.01 9.62
C ALA A 68 2.42 12.40 10.36
N LEU A 69 1.36 12.72 9.62
CA LEU A 69 0.06 13.05 10.21
C LEU A 69 -0.56 11.87 10.97
N ALA A 70 -0.41 10.65 10.45
CA ALA A 70 -0.86 9.46 11.14
C ALA A 70 -0.07 9.23 12.45
N ALA A 71 1.25 9.41 12.43
CA ALA A 71 2.10 9.26 13.61
C ALA A 71 1.74 10.26 14.73
N GLU A 72 1.34 11.48 14.36
CA GLU A 72 0.85 12.52 15.29
C GLU A 72 -0.60 12.32 15.72
N GLY A 73 -1.27 11.27 15.28
CA GLY A 73 -2.66 10.97 15.66
C GLY A 73 -3.70 11.88 15.02
N VAL A 74 -3.37 12.61 13.96
CA VAL A 74 -4.31 13.48 13.23
C VAL A 74 -5.40 12.66 12.53
N GLY A 75 -5.07 11.43 12.11
CA GLY A 75 -5.99 10.55 11.44
C GLY A 75 -5.41 9.15 11.18
N ILE A 76 -6.21 8.32 10.54
CA ILE A 76 -5.81 6.98 10.09
C ILE A 76 -5.41 7.05 8.62
N ALA A 77 -4.21 6.60 8.29
CA ALA A 77 -3.75 6.54 6.91
C ALA A 77 -4.39 5.36 6.17
N VAL A 78 -4.93 5.62 4.98
CA VAL A 78 -5.43 4.60 4.05
C VAL A 78 -4.36 4.40 2.98
N LEU A 79 -3.69 3.25 3.00
CA LEU A 79 -2.56 2.98 2.11
C LEU A 79 -2.39 1.48 1.87
N SER A 80 -1.47 1.09 0.99
CA SER A 80 -1.10 -0.30 0.80
C SER A 80 -0.04 -0.75 1.81
N ALA A 81 0.05 -2.05 2.06
CA ALA A 81 1.12 -2.64 2.89
C ALA A 81 2.53 -2.26 2.41
N LEU A 82 2.69 -1.91 1.13
CA LEU A 82 3.95 -1.40 0.61
C LEU A 82 4.28 -0.02 1.21
N GLY A 83 3.30 0.86 1.37
CA GLY A 83 3.46 2.12 2.10
C GLY A 83 3.76 1.91 3.58
N ALA A 84 3.17 0.90 4.20
CA ALA A 84 3.46 0.50 5.58
C ALA A 84 4.88 -0.07 5.77
N SER A 85 5.59 -0.39 4.68
CA SER A 85 7.00 -0.78 4.70
C SER A 85 7.95 0.41 4.92
N HIS A 86 7.45 1.64 4.84
CA HIS A 86 8.28 2.84 5.04
C HIS A 86 8.83 2.89 6.48
N PRO A 87 10.08 3.30 6.69
CA PRO A 87 10.67 3.36 8.04
C PRO A 87 9.83 4.14 9.06
N SER A 88 9.19 5.23 8.66
CA SER A 88 8.32 6.03 9.53
C SER A 88 7.03 5.30 9.96
N ALA A 89 6.69 4.19 9.33
CA ALA A 89 5.52 3.39 9.68
C ALA A 89 5.80 2.29 10.71
N GLN A 90 7.07 2.03 11.06
CA GLN A 90 7.47 0.88 11.88
C GLN A 90 6.84 0.83 13.27
N ALA A 91 6.56 1.99 13.88
CA ALA A 91 5.90 2.09 15.17
C ALA A 91 4.37 2.06 15.09
N MET A 92 3.82 2.00 13.88
CA MET A 92 2.38 1.99 13.63
C MET A 92 1.88 0.58 13.34
N ARG A 93 0.60 0.37 13.56
CA ARG A 93 -0.08 -0.89 13.25
C ARG A 93 -0.81 -0.77 11.92
N PHE A 94 -0.55 -1.72 11.04
CA PHE A 94 -1.26 -1.89 9.77
C PHE A 94 -2.33 -2.98 9.89
N VAL A 95 -3.54 -2.68 9.45
CA VAL A 95 -4.67 -3.62 9.43
C VAL A 95 -5.23 -3.69 8.01
N PRO A 96 -5.16 -4.85 7.33
CA PRO A 96 -5.73 -5.02 6.02
C PRO A 96 -7.25 -4.82 6.00
N LEU A 97 -7.78 -4.31 4.88
CA LEU A 97 -9.22 -4.16 4.69
C LEU A 97 -9.93 -5.52 4.59
N GLN A 98 -11.18 -5.53 5.03
CA GLN A 98 -12.11 -6.65 4.85
C GLN A 98 -13.37 -6.15 4.11
N PRO A 99 -13.74 -6.72 2.96
CA PRO A 99 -13.01 -7.75 2.21
C PRO A 99 -11.65 -7.26 1.71
N LEU A 100 -10.76 -8.22 1.45
CA LEU A 100 -9.39 -7.94 1.03
C LEU A 100 -9.34 -7.23 -0.33
N VAL A 101 -8.70 -6.07 -0.38
CA VAL A 101 -8.40 -5.33 -1.60
C VAL A 101 -6.88 -5.31 -1.78
N GLN A 102 -6.38 -5.83 -2.89
CA GLN A 102 -4.95 -5.93 -3.14
C GLN A 102 -4.50 -5.02 -4.29
N ARG A 103 -3.39 -4.37 -4.10
CA ARG A 103 -2.63 -3.70 -5.15
C ARG A 103 -1.60 -4.69 -5.71
N GLU A 104 -1.62 -4.87 -7.01
CA GLU A 104 -0.66 -5.71 -7.71
C GLU A 104 0.33 -4.85 -8.50
N LEU A 105 1.60 -5.18 -8.40
CA LEU A 105 2.69 -4.52 -9.11
C LEU A 105 3.42 -5.54 -9.96
N PHE A 106 3.57 -5.21 -11.24
CA PHE A 106 4.19 -6.08 -12.23
C PHE A 106 5.42 -5.40 -12.81
N LEU A 107 6.47 -6.17 -13.02
CA LEU A 107 7.54 -5.81 -13.93
C LEU A 107 7.17 -6.31 -15.32
N MET A 108 6.91 -5.38 -16.24
CA MET A 108 6.50 -5.70 -17.60
C MET A 108 7.54 -5.25 -18.61
N ARG A 109 7.72 -6.06 -19.67
CA ARG A 109 8.56 -5.72 -20.81
C ARG A 109 7.83 -5.95 -22.13
N ARG A 110 8.27 -5.28 -23.16
CA ARG A 110 7.75 -5.53 -24.51
C ARG A 110 8.17 -6.89 -25.01
N ARG A 111 7.23 -7.64 -25.55
CA ARG A 111 7.47 -8.99 -26.07
C ARG A 111 8.12 -8.99 -27.46
N ASP A 112 7.88 -7.93 -28.24
CA ASP A 112 8.33 -7.76 -29.62
C ASP A 112 9.77 -7.27 -29.76
N ARG A 113 10.48 -7.00 -28.65
CA ARG A 113 11.87 -6.57 -28.65
C ARG A 113 12.72 -7.40 -27.70
N PRO A 114 13.86 -7.91 -28.15
CA PRO A 114 14.81 -8.54 -27.23
C PRO A 114 15.30 -7.51 -26.22
N PRO A 115 15.44 -7.88 -24.94
CA PRO A 115 15.90 -6.97 -23.91
C PRO A 115 17.34 -6.53 -24.17
N SER A 116 17.61 -5.24 -24.06
CA SER A 116 18.97 -4.72 -24.10
C SER A 116 19.80 -5.26 -22.93
N PRO A 117 21.14 -5.27 -23.02
CA PRO A 117 21.99 -5.65 -21.89
C PRO A 117 21.69 -4.86 -20.60
N ALA A 118 21.41 -3.56 -20.73
CA ALA A 118 21.05 -2.69 -19.60
C ALA A 118 19.71 -3.12 -18.96
N LEU A 119 18.70 -3.47 -19.77
CA LEU A 119 17.43 -3.93 -19.25
C LEU A 119 17.56 -5.27 -18.52
N ARG A 120 18.35 -6.20 -19.04
CA ARG A 120 18.65 -7.46 -18.36
C ARG A 120 19.33 -7.24 -17.02
N ALA A 121 20.36 -6.40 -16.98
CA ALA A 121 21.06 -6.06 -15.76
C ALA A 121 20.12 -5.40 -14.72
N PHE A 122 19.21 -4.55 -15.17
CA PHE A 122 18.18 -3.94 -14.30
C PHE A 122 17.21 -4.99 -13.74
N GLU A 123 16.68 -5.90 -14.58
CA GLU A 123 15.79 -6.97 -14.14
C GLU A 123 16.49 -7.87 -13.10
N GLU A 124 17.73 -8.28 -13.37
CA GLU A 124 18.53 -9.06 -12.41
C GLU A 124 18.75 -8.34 -11.08
N MET A 125 19.04 -7.04 -11.13
CA MET A 125 19.21 -6.23 -9.95
C MET A 125 17.90 -6.16 -9.13
N VAL A 126 16.76 -5.94 -9.78
CA VAL A 126 15.45 -5.91 -9.12
C VAL A 126 15.15 -7.24 -8.43
N TRP A 127 15.30 -8.37 -9.15
CA TRP A 127 15.03 -9.69 -8.58
C TRP A 127 15.99 -10.08 -7.44
N ARG A 128 17.21 -9.56 -7.47
CA ARG A 128 18.17 -9.75 -6.38
C ARG A 128 17.86 -8.88 -5.16
N ALA A 129 17.41 -7.65 -5.38
CA ALA A 129 17.18 -6.68 -4.32
C ALA A 129 15.84 -6.89 -3.60
N LEU A 130 14.77 -7.26 -4.31
CA LEU A 130 13.43 -7.39 -3.75
C LEU A 130 13.33 -8.33 -2.53
N PRO A 131 13.93 -9.55 -2.54
CA PRO A 131 13.89 -10.44 -1.38
C PRO A 131 14.64 -9.90 -0.16
N GLN A 132 15.54 -8.94 -0.37
CA GLN A 132 16.35 -8.31 0.69
C GLN A 132 15.72 -7.01 1.19
N ALA A 133 14.68 -6.52 0.52
CA ALA A 133 13.98 -5.31 0.92
C ALA A 133 13.21 -5.53 2.24
N ARG A 134 13.25 -4.54 3.11
CA ARG A 134 12.49 -4.56 4.37
C ARG A 134 11.03 -4.23 4.08
N LEU A 135 10.29 -5.22 3.62
CA LEU A 135 8.86 -5.09 3.32
C LEU A 135 8.02 -5.45 4.56
N HIS A 136 6.85 -4.84 4.65
CA HIS A 136 5.86 -5.23 5.66
C HIS A 136 5.44 -6.70 5.46
N ALA A 137 5.18 -7.43 6.55
CA ALA A 137 4.86 -8.86 6.51
C ALA A 137 3.63 -9.22 5.66
N ALA A 138 2.74 -8.26 5.42
CA ALA A 138 1.57 -8.46 4.56
C ALA A 138 1.86 -8.30 3.05
N VAL A 139 3.10 -7.91 2.67
CA VAL A 139 3.49 -7.84 1.26
C VAL A 139 3.94 -9.21 0.80
N GLU A 140 3.36 -9.70 -0.28
CA GLU A 140 3.70 -10.97 -0.90
C GLU A 140 4.56 -10.74 -2.15
N LEU A 141 5.64 -11.50 -2.27
CA LEU A 141 6.50 -11.53 -3.46
C LEU A 141 6.37 -12.89 -4.13
N ASP A 142 6.04 -12.90 -5.41
CA ASP A 142 6.19 -14.11 -6.21
C ASP A 142 7.67 -14.40 -6.44
N ALA A 143 8.00 -15.66 -6.60
CA ALA A 143 9.33 -16.08 -7.02
C ALA A 143 9.72 -15.40 -8.34
N ALA A 144 11.02 -15.16 -8.51
CA ALA A 144 11.55 -14.68 -9.77
C ALA A 144 11.11 -15.63 -10.92
N PRO A 145 10.63 -15.10 -12.05
CA PRO A 145 10.36 -15.96 -13.20
C PRO A 145 11.63 -16.69 -13.60
N ALA A 146 11.47 -17.91 -14.09
CA ALA A 146 12.59 -18.62 -14.69
C ALA A 146 13.23 -17.75 -15.79
N PRO A 147 14.57 -17.74 -15.93
CA PRO A 147 15.20 -17.04 -17.02
C PRO A 147 14.58 -17.52 -18.34
N LEU A 148 14.14 -16.60 -19.15
CA LEU A 148 13.68 -16.90 -20.50
C LEU A 148 14.92 -17.08 -21.38
N ASP A 149 15.13 -18.29 -21.85
CA ASP A 149 16.13 -18.63 -22.85
C ASP A 149 15.98 -17.82 -24.15
#